data_0abf51a715b6ed54d90538d04b22f445
#
_entry.id   0abf51a715b6ed54d90538d04b22f445
#
_cell.length_a   1.000
_cell.length_b   1.000
_cell.length_c   1.000
_cell.angle_alpha   90.00
_cell.angle_beta   90.00
_cell.angle_gamma   90.00
#
_symmetry.space_group_name_H-M   'P 1'
#
loop_
_entity.id
_entity.type
_entity.pdbx_description
1 polymer ?
#
loop_
_entity_poly.entity_id
_entity_poly.type
_entity_poly.pdbx_seq_one_letter_code
_entity_poly.pdbx_strand_id
1 'polypeptide(L)'
;MPSQKVLDEKKAIVAALTERLNNSVAGVVVNYKGINVADDTKLRKDLREAGVKYTVVKNTLLSRAANEAGLSDLNAVLEGTTALATSEEDHTAAARILSKFADTNKDFTIKSGYLEGEVIGLDTISSLAKLPTREVLLATVCNAFNAPIASFARAVQAIVDNGGVEESLAKKAAEGTTESAEAAEA
;
A
#
# COMPACT_ATOMS: atom_id res chain seq x y z
N MET A 1 25.10 -36.70 -6.39
CA MET A 1 23.92 -36.19 -7.13
C MET A 1 22.76 -36.08 -6.15
N PRO A 2 21.92 -35.05 -6.20
CA PRO A 2 20.76 -34.98 -5.33
C PRO A 2 19.80 -36.13 -5.66
N SER A 3 19.18 -36.72 -4.63
CA SER A 3 18.18 -37.78 -4.79
C SER A 3 17.01 -37.26 -5.63
N GLN A 4 16.45 -38.10 -6.52
CA GLN A 4 15.29 -37.71 -7.36
C GLN A 4 14.14 -37.19 -6.50
N LYS A 5 13.89 -37.80 -5.34
CA LYS A 5 12.88 -37.36 -4.38
C LYS A 5 13.04 -35.87 -3.95
N VAL A 6 14.27 -35.45 -3.65
CA VAL A 6 14.57 -34.05 -3.28
C VAL A 6 14.43 -33.10 -4.48
N LEU A 7 14.66 -33.58 -5.68
CA LEU A 7 14.44 -32.81 -6.92
C LEU A 7 12.94 -32.58 -7.16
N ASP A 8 12.13 -33.60 -6.97
CA ASP A 8 10.69 -33.52 -7.21
C ASP A 8 10.01 -32.63 -6.14
N GLU A 9 10.45 -32.70 -4.87
CA GLU A 9 10.01 -31.78 -3.82
C GLU A 9 10.33 -30.30 -4.19
N LYS A 10 11.51 -30.01 -4.71
CA LYS A 10 11.86 -28.64 -5.14
C LYS A 10 11.07 -28.17 -6.35
N LYS A 11 10.79 -29.06 -7.31
CA LYS A 11 9.95 -28.75 -8.46
C LYS A 11 8.51 -28.43 -8.00
N ALA A 12 7.97 -29.21 -7.06
CA ALA A 12 6.65 -28.95 -6.48
C ALA A 12 6.59 -27.58 -5.79
N ILE A 13 7.64 -27.21 -5.04
CA ILE A 13 7.72 -25.88 -4.41
C ILE A 13 7.77 -24.77 -5.47
N VAL A 14 8.56 -24.92 -6.52
CA VAL A 14 8.62 -23.92 -7.60
C VAL A 14 7.28 -23.80 -8.29
N ALA A 15 6.62 -24.90 -8.64
CA ALA A 15 5.29 -24.88 -9.26
C ALA A 15 4.24 -24.16 -8.38
N ALA A 16 4.22 -24.47 -7.07
CA ALA A 16 3.34 -23.79 -6.12
C ALA A 16 3.64 -22.28 -5.99
N LEU A 17 4.92 -21.88 -6.07
CA LEU A 17 5.32 -20.48 -6.07
C LEU A 17 4.91 -19.78 -7.37
N THR A 18 5.10 -20.41 -8.52
CA THR A 18 4.71 -19.87 -9.83
C THR A 18 3.19 -19.69 -9.91
N GLU A 19 2.42 -20.68 -9.46
CA GLU A 19 0.96 -20.58 -9.38
C GLU A 19 0.54 -19.42 -8.45
N ARG A 20 1.20 -19.28 -7.32
CA ARG A 20 0.94 -18.20 -6.36
C ARG A 20 1.29 -16.82 -6.92
N LEU A 21 2.39 -16.68 -7.65
CA LEU A 21 2.77 -15.44 -8.32
C LEU A 21 1.75 -15.06 -9.40
N ASN A 22 1.29 -16.01 -10.18
CA ASN A 22 0.29 -15.77 -11.23
C ASN A 22 -1.10 -15.41 -10.69
N ASN A 23 -1.49 -15.99 -9.55
CA ASN A 23 -2.79 -15.74 -8.92
C ASN A 23 -2.79 -14.47 -8.05
N SER A 24 -1.63 -13.93 -7.69
CA SER A 24 -1.52 -12.72 -6.88
C SER A 24 -1.55 -11.47 -7.75
N VAL A 25 -2.32 -10.49 -7.32
CA VAL A 25 -2.43 -9.18 -7.99
C VAL A 25 -1.23 -8.31 -7.65
N ALA A 26 -0.77 -8.37 -6.40
CA ALA A 26 0.38 -7.61 -5.92
C ALA A 26 1.27 -8.47 -5.02
N GLY A 27 2.57 -8.20 -5.06
CA GLY A 27 3.51 -8.79 -4.12
C GLY A 27 4.69 -7.89 -3.84
N VAL A 28 5.26 -8.06 -2.65
CA VAL A 28 6.40 -7.29 -2.17
C VAL A 28 7.49 -8.24 -1.69
N VAL A 29 8.69 -7.97 -2.13
CA VAL A 29 9.91 -8.70 -1.75
C VAL A 29 10.65 -7.90 -0.69
N VAL A 30 10.91 -8.52 0.45
CA VAL A 30 11.51 -7.87 1.61
C VAL A 30 12.72 -8.63 2.15
N ASN A 31 13.59 -7.88 2.81
CA ASN A 31 14.68 -8.42 3.61
C ASN A 31 14.27 -8.46 5.08
N TYR A 32 14.32 -9.65 5.70
CA TYR A 32 13.89 -9.84 7.09
C TYR A 32 15.08 -10.06 8.05
N LYS A 33 16.31 -9.77 7.63
CA LYS A 33 17.51 -9.96 8.47
C LYS A 33 17.47 -9.01 9.66
N GLY A 34 17.70 -9.53 10.86
CA GLY A 34 17.80 -8.73 12.10
C GLY A 34 16.49 -8.49 12.85
N ILE A 35 15.37 -9.03 12.39
CA ILE A 35 14.08 -8.88 13.07
C ILE A 35 14.02 -9.77 14.32
N ASN A 36 13.41 -9.21 15.39
CA ASN A 36 13.09 -9.96 16.60
C ASN A 36 11.91 -10.91 16.36
N VAL A 37 11.90 -12.07 17.03
CA VAL A 37 10.84 -13.08 16.92
C VAL A 37 9.45 -12.51 17.31
N ALA A 38 9.41 -11.63 18.32
CA ALA A 38 8.17 -10.99 18.74
C ALA A 38 7.57 -10.08 17.65
N ASP A 39 8.43 -9.35 16.94
CA ASP A 39 8.00 -8.42 15.88
C ASP A 39 7.62 -9.18 14.59
N ASP A 40 8.36 -10.26 14.24
CA ASP A 40 7.98 -11.13 13.13
C ASP A 40 6.61 -11.80 13.37
N THR A 41 6.33 -12.21 14.61
CA THR A 41 5.04 -12.80 14.97
C THR A 41 3.90 -11.79 14.82
N LYS A 42 4.09 -10.53 15.23
CA LYS A 42 3.12 -9.45 15.03
C LYS A 42 2.90 -9.17 13.54
N LEU A 43 4.00 -9.00 12.79
CA LEU A 43 3.94 -8.78 11.35
C LEU A 43 3.16 -9.87 10.62
N ARG A 44 3.43 -11.14 10.93
CA ARG A 44 2.70 -12.28 10.35
C ARG A 44 1.22 -12.30 10.71
N LYS A 45 0.88 -11.85 11.92
CA LYS A 45 -0.52 -11.71 12.35
C LYS A 45 -1.22 -10.63 11.53
N ASP A 46 -0.63 -9.43 11.46
CA ASP A 46 -1.21 -8.28 10.75
C ASP A 46 -1.37 -8.58 9.25
N LEU A 47 -0.37 -9.23 8.63
CA LEU A 47 -0.45 -9.64 7.23
C LEU A 47 -1.54 -10.69 6.99
N ARG A 48 -1.71 -11.65 7.91
CA ARG A 48 -2.76 -12.67 7.80
C ARG A 48 -4.15 -12.08 7.95
N GLU A 49 -4.34 -11.13 8.86
CA GLU A 49 -5.60 -10.41 9.05
C GLU A 49 -5.97 -9.58 7.80
N ALA A 50 -4.98 -9.10 7.07
CA ALA A 50 -5.15 -8.39 5.80
C ALA A 50 -5.23 -9.30 4.56
N GLY A 51 -5.30 -10.62 4.71
CA GLY A 51 -5.36 -11.57 3.59
C GLY A 51 -4.04 -11.73 2.82
N VAL A 52 -2.93 -11.22 3.34
CA VAL A 52 -1.61 -11.29 2.69
C VAL A 52 -0.88 -12.57 3.11
N LYS A 53 -0.44 -13.35 2.13
CA LYS A 53 0.36 -14.57 2.34
C LYS A 53 1.84 -14.21 2.44
N TYR A 54 2.42 -14.28 3.62
CA TYR A 54 3.84 -14.02 3.87
C TYR A 54 4.63 -15.31 4.02
N THR A 55 5.69 -15.49 3.21
CA THR A 55 6.50 -16.71 3.19
C THR A 55 7.97 -16.36 2.97
N VAL A 56 8.83 -17.00 3.76
CA VAL A 56 10.28 -16.95 3.55
C VAL A 56 10.64 -17.96 2.48
N VAL A 57 11.31 -17.53 1.42
CA VAL A 57 11.61 -18.36 0.25
C VAL A 57 13.10 -18.28 -0.06
N LYS A 58 13.67 -19.39 -0.51
CA LYS A 58 15.05 -19.44 -0.97
C LYS A 58 15.16 -18.70 -2.32
N ASN A 59 16.10 -17.75 -2.46
CA ASN A 59 16.29 -16.93 -3.65
C ASN A 59 16.37 -17.74 -4.95
N THR A 60 17.11 -18.87 -4.93
CA THR A 60 17.25 -19.73 -6.12
C THR A 60 15.94 -20.40 -6.58
N LEU A 61 14.99 -20.65 -5.68
CA LEU A 61 13.67 -21.18 -6.01
C LEU A 61 12.76 -20.06 -6.49
N LEU A 62 12.81 -18.90 -5.83
CA LEU A 62 12.05 -17.72 -6.21
C LEU A 62 12.47 -17.20 -7.59
N SER A 63 13.78 -17.17 -7.89
CA SER A 63 14.31 -16.79 -9.20
C SER A 63 13.76 -17.69 -10.35
N ARG A 64 13.64 -19.00 -10.11
CA ARG A 64 13.05 -19.91 -11.11
C ARG A 64 11.56 -19.65 -11.28
N ALA A 65 10.83 -19.51 -10.18
CA ALA A 65 9.40 -19.22 -10.22
C ALA A 65 9.11 -17.86 -10.89
N ALA A 66 9.93 -16.84 -10.61
CA ALA A 66 9.83 -15.52 -11.22
C ALA A 66 10.08 -15.55 -12.72
N ASN A 67 11.08 -16.32 -13.19
CA ASN A 67 11.34 -16.51 -14.63
C ASN A 67 10.19 -17.22 -15.33
N GLU A 68 9.57 -18.22 -14.70
CA GLU A 68 8.39 -18.93 -15.23
C GLU A 68 7.13 -18.05 -15.24
N ALA A 69 7.02 -17.14 -14.28
CA ALA A 69 5.91 -16.16 -14.18
C ALA A 69 6.11 -14.90 -15.04
N GLY A 70 7.25 -14.77 -15.74
CA GLY A 70 7.55 -13.59 -16.56
C GLY A 70 8.12 -12.38 -15.81
N LEU A 71 8.41 -12.52 -14.51
CA LEU A 71 8.94 -11.49 -13.63
C LEU A 71 10.48 -11.56 -13.51
N SER A 72 11.18 -11.66 -14.64
CA SER A 72 12.64 -11.84 -14.69
C SER A 72 13.42 -10.70 -14.01
N ASP A 73 12.88 -9.48 -14.02
CA ASP A 73 13.52 -8.29 -13.45
C ASP A 73 13.67 -8.35 -11.92
N LEU A 74 12.85 -9.18 -11.25
CA LEU A 74 13.01 -9.45 -9.82
C LEU A 74 14.36 -10.10 -9.48
N ASN A 75 14.98 -10.80 -10.43
CA ASN A 75 16.25 -11.48 -10.20
C ASN A 75 17.39 -10.54 -9.76
N ALA A 76 17.37 -9.30 -10.24
CA ALA A 76 18.36 -8.29 -9.88
C ALA A 76 18.34 -7.92 -8.39
N VAL A 77 17.22 -8.16 -7.70
CA VAL A 77 16.98 -7.75 -6.31
C VAL A 77 17.04 -8.93 -5.33
N LEU A 78 17.17 -10.18 -5.82
CA LEU A 78 17.16 -11.40 -5.02
C LEU A 78 18.53 -11.70 -4.37
N GLU A 79 19.09 -10.74 -3.61
CA GLU A 79 20.31 -10.92 -2.84
C GLU A 79 20.01 -11.02 -1.33
N GLY A 80 20.82 -11.77 -0.59
CA GLY A 80 20.70 -11.94 0.86
C GLY A 80 19.43 -12.70 1.30
N THR A 81 18.88 -12.33 2.46
CA THR A 81 17.65 -12.95 2.99
C THR A 81 16.42 -12.37 2.28
N THR A 82 15.48 -13.23 1.94
CA THR A 82 14.31 -12.83 1.15
C THR A 82 13.03 -13.46 1.69
N ALA A 83 12.03 -12.64 1.94
CA ALA A 83 10.67 -13.07 2.17
C ALA A 83 9.76 -12.44 1.12
N LEU A 84 8.73 -13.19 0.74
CA LEU A 84 7.73 -12.80 -0.24
C LEU A 84 6.39 -12.63 0.45
N ALA A 85 5.79 -11.46 0.31
CA ALA A 85 4.42 -11.16 0.70
C ALA A 85 3.57 -11.03 -0.56
N THR A 86 2.51 -11.82 -0.71
CA THR A 86 1.61 -11.80 -1.87
C THR A 86 0.19 -11.53 -1.43
N SER A 87 -0.51 -10.67 -2.15
CA SER A 87 -1.93 -10.37 -1.98
C SER A 87 -2.72 -10.81 -3.20
N GLU A 88 -3.88 -11.44 -2.97
CA GLU A 88 -4.78 -11.91 -4.04
C GLU A 88 -5.89 -10.91 -4.34
N GLU A 89 -6.31 -10.10 -3.35
CA GLU A 89 -7.45 -9.18 -3.48
C GLU A 89 -7.03 -7.71 -3.46
N ASP A 90 -6.14 -7.31 -2.54
CA ASP A 90 -5.77 -5.93 -2.30
C ASP A 90 -4.38 -5.60 -2.87
N HIS A 91 -4.31 -4.63 -3.78
CA HIS A 91 -3.07 -4.14 -4.38
C HIS A 91 -2.16 -3.41 -3.37
N THR A 92 -2.74 -2.80 -2.33
CA THR A 92 -2.05 -1.91 -1.41
C THR A 92 -1.78 -2.49 -0.04
N ALA A 93 -2.49 -3.57 0.36
CA ALA A 93 -2.43 -4.12 1.71
C ALA A 93 -1.01 -4.54 2.10
N ALA A 94 -0.31 -5.29 1.24
CA ALA A 94 1.05 -5.74 1.48
C ALA A 94 2.01 -4.56 1.62
N ALA A 95 1.98 -3.59 0.68
CA ALA A 95 2.85 -2.43 0.69
C ALA A 95 2.63 -1.56 1.94
N ARG A 96 1.38 -1.32 2.33
CA ARG A 96 1.02 -0.49 3.48
C ARG A 96 1.52 -1.08 4.81
N ILE A 97 1.29 -2.39 5.04
CA ILE A 97 1.70 -3.05 6.30
C ILE A 97 3.22 -3.14 6.37
N LEU A 98 3.87 -3.53 5.28
CA LEU A 98 5.32 -3.69 5.24
C LEU A 98 6.06 -2.35 5.36
N SER A 99 5.54 -1.26 4.76
CA SER A 99 6.12 0.08 4.93
C SER A 99 5.99 0.58 6.36
N LYS A 100 4.83 0.44 7.01
CA LYS A 100 4.66 0.77 8.42
C LYS A 100 5.63 0.01 9.32
N PHE A 101 5.85 -1.26 9.00
CA PHE A 101 6.79 -2.09 9.74
C PHE A 101 8.24 -1.67 9.49
N ALA A 102 8.61 -1.30 8.26
CA ALA A 102 9.92 -0.78 7.90
C ALA A 102 10.23 0.55 8.61
N ASP A 103 9.24 1.43 8.77
CA ASP A 103 9.39 2.69 9.52
C ASP A 103 9.69 2.44 11.01
N THR A 104 9.16 1.34 11.57
CA THR A 104 9.38 0.98 12.98
C THR A 104 10.69 0.22 13.20
N ASN A 105 11.11 -0.60 12.23
CA ASN A 105 12.27 -1.49 12.34
C ASN A 105 13.31 -1.17 11.27
N LYS A 106 14.45 -0.61 11.67
CA LYS A 106 15.54 -0.19 10.77
C LYS A 106 16.22 -1.35 10.02
N ASP A 107 16.18 -2.55 10.58
CA ASP A 107 16.79 -3.76 9.98
C ASP A 107 15.92 -4.37 8.89
N PHE A 108 14.62 -4.00 8.84
CA PHE A 108 13.70 -4.47 7.83
C PHE A 108 13.72 -3.55 6.61
N THR A 109 14.03 -4.10 5.45
CA THR A 109 14.12 -3.32 4.22
C THR A 109 13.25 -3.93 3.12
N ILE A 110 12.48 -3.09 2.45
CA ILE A 110 11.76 -3.47 1.23
C ILE A 110 12.77 -3.41 0.08
N LYS A 111 12.79 -4.44 -0.78
CA LYS A 111 13.71 -4.52 -1.90
C LYS A 111 13.07 -4.09 -3.21
N SER A 112 11.95 -4.70 -3.52
CA SER A 112 11.17 -4.48 -4.74
C SER A 112 9.78 -5.08 -4.56
N GLY A 113 8.91 -4.89 -5.54
CA GLY A 113 7.62 -5.55 -5.60
C GLY A 113 7.18 -5.76 -7.03
N TYR A 114 6.05 -6.37 -7.20
CA TYR A 114 5.36 -6.47 -8.48
C TYR A 114 3.89 -6.15 -8.31
N LEU A 115 3.30 -5.61 -9.36
CA LEU A 115 1.90 -5.25 -9.44
C LEU A 115 1.39 -5.65 -10.82
N GLU A 116 0.34 -6.47 -10.88
CA GLU A 116 -0.29 -6.92 -12.14
C GLU A 116 0.71 -7.50 -13.17
N GLY A 117 1.76 -8.16 -12.69
CA GLY A 117 2.79 -8.75 -13.56
C GLY A 117 3.92 -7.82 -13.98
N GLU A 118 3.96 -6.58 -13.49
CA GLU A 118 5.07 -5.65 -13.69
C GLU A 118 5.88 -5.47 -12.42
N VAL A 119 7.22 -5.41 -12.55
CA VAL A 119 8.11 -5.17 -11.42
C VAL A 119 8.16 -3.67 -11.11
N ILE A 120 7.91 -3.32 -9.86
CA ILE A 120 7.84 -1.93 -9.38
C ILE A 120 9.01 -1.61 -8.44
N GLY A 121 9.51 -0.36 -8.53
CA GLY A 121 10.56 0.17 -7.68
C GLY A 121 10.06 0.61 -6.29
N LEU A 122 11.03 0.99 -5.44
CA LEU A 122 10.77 1.43 -4.07
C LEU A 122 9.88 2.69 -3.99
N ASP A 123 10.05 3.63 -4.91
CA ASP A 123 9.27 4.87 -4.93
C ASP A 123 7.78 4.61 -5.17
N THR A 124 7.48 3.68 -6.08
CA THR A 124 6.11 3.26 -6.36
C THR A 124 5.51 2.52 -5.17
N ILE A 125 6.28 1.64 -4.51
CA ILE A 125 5.84 0.94 -3.29
C ILE A 125 5.55 1.93 -2.17
N SER A 126 6.39 2.94 -1.99
CA SER A 126 6.18 4.00 -1.00
C SER A 126 4.92 4.83 -1.28
N SER A 127 4.62 5.05 -2.55
CA SER A 127 3.41 5.73 -2.98
C SER A 127 2.17 4.87 -2.74
N LEU A 128 2.24 3.57 -3.06
CA LEU A 128 1.17 2.60 -2.77
C LEU A 128 0.91 2.46 -1.27
N ALA A 129 1.95 2.50 -0.44
CA ALA A 129 1.83 2.41 1.01
C ALA A 129 1.06 3.58 1.64
N LYS A 130 1.10 4.75 1.00
CA LYS A 130 0.36 5.95 1.44
C LYS A 130 -1.12 5.92 1.06
N LEU A 131 -1.50 5.04 0.12
CA LEU A 131 -2.89 4.93 -0.29
C LEU A 131 -3.73 4.26 0.81
N PRO A 132 -4.95 4.75 1.06
CA PRO A 132 -5.90 4.09 1.96
C PRO A 132 -6.44 2.79 1.34
N THR A 133 -7.26 2.07 2.09
CA THR A 133 -7.90 0.84 1.60
C THR A 133 -8.84 1.12 0.43
N ARG A 134 -9.11 0.09 -0.37
CA ARG A 134 -10.02 0.17 -1.52
C ARG A 134 -11.39 0.76 -1.15
N GLU A 135 -11.93 0.37 0.00
CA GLU A 135 -13.23 0.88 0.49
C GLU A 135 -13.16 2.38 0.79
N VAL A 136 -12.10 2.85 1.43
CA VAL A 136 -11.90 4.27 1.74
C VAL A 136 -11.68 5.09 0.47
N LEU A 137 -10.97 4.55 -0.54
CA LEU A 137 -10.82 5.19 -1.84
C LEU A 137 -12.17 5.35 -2.55
N LEU A 138 -12.97 4.29 -2.58
CA LEU A 138 -14.32 4.34 -3.15
C LEU A 138 -15.21 5.33 -2.40
N ALA A 139 -15.18 5.33 -1.06
CA ALA A 139 -15.91 6.28 -0.25
C ALA A 139 -15.49 7.73 -0.53
N THR A 140 -14.19 7.97 -0.72
CA THR A 140 -13.66 9.30 -1.08
C THR A 140 -14.19 9.77 -2.43
N VAL A 141 -14.21 8.90 -3.43
CA VAL A 141 -14.76 9.23 -4.75
C VAL A 141 -16.27 9.52 -4.66
N CYS A 142 -17.03 8.66 -3.96
CA CYS A 142 -18.46 8.90 -3.75
C CYS A 142 -18.72 10.22 -3.00
N ASN A 143 -17.88 10.53 -1.99
CA ASN A 143 -17.97 11.78 -1.26
C ASN A 143 -17.65 12.99 -2.16
N ALA A 144 -16.65 12.87 -3.05
CA ALA A 144 -16.32 13.93 -4.01
C ALA A 144 -17.49 14.25 -4.95
N PHE A 145 -18.25 13.26 -5.39
CA PHE A 145 -19.47 13.49 -6.18
C PHE A 145 -20.60 14.14 -5.37
N ASN A 146 -20.72 13.81 -4.09
CA ASN A 146 -21.74 14.39 -3.22
C ASN A 146 -21.34 15.76 -2.64
N ALA A 147 -20.06 16.09 -2.63
CA ALA A 147 -19.53 17.32 -2.04
C ALA A 147 -20.17 18.62 -2.56
N PRO A 148 -20.43 18.81 -3.88
CA PRO A 148 -21.07 20.02 -4.38
C PRO A 148 -22.47 20.22 -3.81
N ILE A 149 -23.28 19.14 -3.71
CA ILE A 149 -24.65 19.19 -3.17
C ILE A 149 -24.59 19.48 -1.68
N ALA A 150 -23.74 18.78 -0.94
CA ALA A 150 -23.56 18.98 0.50
C ALA A 150 -22.99 20.36 0.85
N SER A 151 -22.11 20.93 0.01
CA SER A 151 -21.56 22.26 0.21
C SER A 151 -22.62 23.34 -0.02
N PHE A 152 -23.45 23.16 -1.04
CA PHE A 152 -24.59 24.05 -1.30
C PHE A 152 -25.60 24.02 -0.13
N ALA A 153 -25.98 22.84 0.34
CA ALA A 153 -26.88 22.69 1.48
C ALA A 153 -26.32 23.36 2.74
N ARG A 154 -25.01 23.18 3.02
CA ARG A 154 -24.34 23.83 4.15
C ARG A 154 -24.27 25.35 4.00
N ALA A 155 -24.07 25.87 2.79
CA ALA A 155 -24.09 27.29 2.51
C ALA A 155 -25.47 27.89 2.78
N VAL A 156 -26.53 27.23 2.34
CA VAL A 156 -27.92 27.66 2.62
C VAL A 156 -28.21 27.60 4.11
N GLN A 157 -27.81 26.52 4.78
CA GLN A 157 -27.97 26.40 6.24
C GLN A 157 -27.23 27.53 6.99
N ALA A 158 -25.98 27.82 6.61
CA ALA A 158 -25.21 28.90 7.20
C ALA A 158 -25.87 30.29 7.02
N ILE A 159 -26.52 30.53 5.89
CA ILE A 159 -27.30 31.76 5.65
C ILE A 159 -28.50 31.85 6.61
N VAL A 160 -29.23 30.73 6.79
CA VAL A 160 -30.37 30.68 7.72
C VAL A 160 -29.92 30.89 9.16
N ASP A 161 -28.84 30.22 9.58
CA ASP A 161 -28.28 30.28 10.93
C ASP A 161 -27.72 31.68 11.26
N ASN A 162 -27.26 32.41 10.25
CA ASN A 162 -26.77 33.80 10.38
C ASN A 162 -27.89 34.88 10.22
N GLY A 163 -29.17 34.51 10.34
CA GLY A 163 -30.27 35.46 10.33
C GLY A 163 -30.75 35.93 8.97
N GLY A 164 -30.33 35.25 7.87
CA GLY A 164 -30.78 35.53 6.52
C GLY A 164 -29.66 36.06 5.60
N VAL A 165 -30.03 36.34 4.35
CA VAL A 165 -29.07 36.74 3.29
C VAL A 165 -28.43 38.11 3.60
N GLU A 166 -29.20 39.04 4.16
CA GLU A 166 -28.75 40.41 4.41
C GLU A 166 -27.69 40.46 5.53
N GLU A 167 -27.91 39.73 6.63
CA GLU A 167 -26.93 39.68 7.78
C GLU A 167 -25.68 38.87 7.39
N SER A 168 -25.81 37.84 6.61
CA SER A 168 -24.66 37.03 6.14
C SER A 168 -23.77 37.81 5.16
N LEU A 169 -24.35 38.64 4.30
CA LEU A 169 -23.63 39.55 3.41
C LEU A 169 -22.92 40.66 4.19
N ALA A 170 -23.57 41.22 5.20
CA ALA A 170 -22.96 42.25 6.06
C ALA A 170 -21.75 41.71 6.87
N LYS A 171 -21.83 40.48 7.41
CA LYS A 171 -20.71 39.82 8.07
C LYS A 171 -19.53 39.53 7.11
N LYS A 172 -19.83 39.06 5.91
CA LYS A 172 -18.80 38.77 4.91
C LYS A 172 -18.12 40.05 4.37
N ALA A 173 -18.86 41.14 4.28
CA ALA A 173 -18.29 42.45 3.95
C ALA A 173 -17.40 43.01 5.06
N ALA A 174 -17.71 42.72 6.33
CA ALA A 174 -16.89 43.11 7.48
C ALA A 174 -15.61 42.25 7.61
N GLU A 175 -15.68 40.94 7.32
CA GLU A 175 -14.50 40.07 7.32
C GLU A 175 -13.56 40.35 6.13
N GLY A 176 -14.10 40.63 4.94
CA GLY A 176 -13.30 40.98 3.75
C GLY A 176 -12.56 42.30 3.86
N THR A 177 -12.99 43.21 4.73
CA THR A 177 -12.28 44.49 5.02
C THR A 177 -11.14 44.29 6.01
N THR A 178 -11.22 43.32 6.91
CA THR A 178 -10.11 43.02 7.85
C THR A 178 -8.96 42.27 7.17
N GLU A 179 -9.26 41.35 6.25
CA GLU A 179 -8.23 40.59 5.52
C GLU A 179 -7.46 41.48 4.52
N SER A 180 -8.11 42.46 3.93
CA SER A 180 -7.45 43.43 3.03
C SER A 180 -6.64 44.50 3.77
N ALA A 181 -6.91 44.75 5.04
CA ALA A 181 -6.13 45.68 5.87
C ALA A 181 -4.84 45.03 6.41
N GLU A 182 -4.90 43.73 6.74
CA GLU A 182 -3.75 42.97 7.25
C GLU A 182 -2.73 42.63 6.15
N ALA A 183 -3.20 42.49 4.90
CA ALA A 183 -2.34 42.29 3.72
C ALA A 183 -1.66 43.58 3.20
N ALA A 184 -2.08 44.76 3.70
CA ALA A 184 -1.49 46.03 3.33
C ALA A 184 -0.43 46.55 4.34
N GLU A 185 -0.28 45.91 5.49
CA GLU A 185 0.71 46.24 6.54
C GLU A 185 1.86 45.22 6.65
N ALA A 186 1.92 44.17 5.79
CA ALA A 186 3.00 43.18 5.70
C ALA A 186 3.77 43.36 4.40
#